data_26c38f9f784608d7d2e6012fac36886b
#
_entry.id   26c38f9f784608d7d2e6012fac36886b
#
_cell.length_a   1.000
_cell.length_b   1.000
_cell.length_c   1.000
_cell.angle_alpha   90.00
_cell.angle_beta   90.00
_cell.angle_gamma   90.00
#
_symmetry.space_group_name_H-M   'P 1'
#
loop_
_entity.id
_entity.type
_entity.pdbx_description
1 polymer ?
#
loop_
_entity_poly.entity_id
_entity_poly.type
_entity_poly.pdbx_seq_one_letter_code
_entity_poly.pdbx_strand_id
1 'polypeptide(L)'
;PAEKAKPAKPRADRSVPAAAEQPAAQDERFGYSASETKTSAVSETVSKVEGSVAELKQALRQNKETFKNLKGQSAEKAARYYEIVAHINARLQIGTTPGNPELTEMWKQASAALTEMGDKVQEMKILSGEVNKQSAQINALLGNIAKTFAVPGALESDHERLKDLEDETNLTLIGQNRLASELTAQVDRQMQAFKNESAQVAALAVAIRNGKPYGAEAAAAPVSLTRLNVKEPVSAVPTAKIAGRRPLMTIRFDRANVAYEQPLYRAVKAALDKRPNTDFELVAVSSAKAENESEALEKAQTVRDSLTAMGLPDERVVVSKTTSAVAKSAEVQLFLK
;
A
#
# COMPACT_ATOMS: atom_id res chain seq x y z
N PRO A 1 27.87 65.19 -29.66
CA PRO A 1 29.01 65.34 -30.52
C PRO A 1 29.87 64.08 -30.45
N ALA A 2 29.95 63.46 -31.56
CA ALA A 2 30.96 63.44 -32.52
C ALA A 2 32.20 62.67 -32.08
N GLU A 3 32.79 61.76 -32.72
CA GLU A 3 32.98 61.47 -34.13
C GLU A 3 34.00 60.32 -34.24
N LYS A 4 33.75 59.36 -35.08
CA LYS A 4 34.56 58.85 -36.17
C LYS A 4 36.06 58.60 -35.88
N ALA A 5 36.70 57.58 -36.37
CA ALA A 5 36.73 56.96 -37.66
C ALA A 5 37.62 55.69 -37.66
N LYS A 6 37.33 54.77 -38.56
CA LYS A 6 38.17 53.78 -39.27
C LYS A 6 39.26 54.44 -40.09
N PRO A 7 40.12 53.75 -40.88
CA PRO A 7 40.66 52.36 -40.88
C PRO A 7 42.17 52.32 -41.24
N ALA A 8 42.77 51.12 -41.37
CA ALA A 8 43.57 50.73 -42.54
C ALA A 8 44.39 49.43 -42.34
N LYS A 9 44.23 48.52 -43.28
CA LYS A 9 45.19 47.51 -43.79
C LYS A 9 46.23 48.20 -44.70
N PRO A 10 47.25 47.57 -45.30
CA PRO A 10 47.67 46.18 -45.39
C PRO A 10 49.22 45.95 -45.57
N ARG A 11 49.58 44.75 -46.05
CA ARG A 11 50.78 44.27 -46.81
C ARG A 11 51.78 43.45 -45.99
N ALA A 12 51.96 42.23 -46.31
CA ALA A 12 52.41 41.48 -47.47
C ALA A 12 53.87 41.05 -47.33
N ASP A 13 54.06 39.81 -47.42
CA ASP A 13 54.96 39.04 -48.25
C ASP A 13 56.44 38.87 -47.83
N ARG A 14 56.85 37.62 -47.68
CA ARG A 14 57.94 37.00 -48.42
C ARG A 14 58.23 35.56 -47.94
N SER A 15 57.86 34.64 -48.80
CA SER A 15 58.68 33.57 -49.41
C SER A 15 59.66 32.73 -48.55
N VAL A 16 59.38 31.48 -48.64
CA VAL A 16 60.06 30.17 -48.57
C VAL A 16 61.57 30.21 -48.97
N PRO A 17 62.46 29.30 -48.44
CA PRO A 17 62.56 28.01 -49.09
C PRO A 17 62.81 26.79 -48.13
N ALA A 18 62.58 25.72 -48.80
CA ALA A 18 62.56 24.29 -48.52
C ALA A 18 63.81 23.63 -47.91
N ALA A 19 63.50 22.41 -47.40
CA ALA A 19 64.27 21.20 -47.40
C ALA A 19 65.02 20.83 -46.08
N ALA A 20 64.55 19.76 -45.45
CA ALA A 20 65.30 18.51 -45.32
C ALA A 20 64.47 17.47 -44.55
N GLU A 21 64.36 16.33 -45.14
CA GLU A 21 63.78 15.08 -44.60
C GLU A 21 64.55 14.54 -43.42
N GLN A 22 63.83 13.90 -42.49
CA GLN A 22 63.91 12.50 -41.94
C GLN A 22 63.80 12.44 -40.42
N PRO A 23 63.49 11.28 -39.79
CA PRO A 23 62.26 10.47 -39.93
C PRO A 23 61.50 10.29 -38.62
N ALA A 24 60.36 9.66 -38.78
CA ALA A 24 59.42 9.14 -37.81
C ALA A 24 59.95 8.71 -36.42
N ALA A 25 59.46 9.30 -35.39
CA ALA A 25 59.18 8.64 -34.12
C ALA A 25 57.66 8.49 -34.00
N GLN A 26 57.20 7.27 -34.06
CA GLN A 26 55.83 6.88 -33.80
C GLN A 26 55.54 7.16 -32.33
N ASP A 27 54.94 8.31 -32.06
CA ASP A 27 54.28 8.57 -30.83
C ASP A 27 52.90 7.92 -30.94
N GLU A 28 52.77 6.69 -30.47
CA GLU A 28 51.49 6.06 -30.19
C GLU A 28 50.78 6.89 -29.10
N ARG A 29 50.16 7.99 -29.54
CA ARG A 29 49.14 8.63 -28.77
C ARG A 29 47.97 7.62 -28.67
N PHE A 30 47.91 6.94 -27.53
CA PHE A 30 46.67 6.32 -27.07
C PHE A 30 45.56 7.35 -27.21
N GLY A 31 44.88 7.29 -28.34
CA GLY A 31 43.61 7.95 -28.51
C GLY A 31 42.66 7.34 -27.48
N TYR A 32 42.41 8.04 -26.41
CA TYR A 32 41.19 7.87 -25.67
C TYR A 32 40.08 8.30 -26.63
N SER A 33 39.67 7.34 -27.44
CA SER A 33 38.39 7.36 -28.11
C SER A 33 37.37 7.45 -27.01
N ALA A 34 36.57 8.50 -27.02
CA ALA A 34 35.38 8.63 -26.17
C ALA A 34 34.71 7.29 -26.15
N SER A 35 34.56 6.73 -24.95
CA SER A 35 34.01 5.42 -24.68
C SER A 35 32.70 5.27 -25.47
N GLU A 36 32.72 4.45 -26.51
CA GLU A 36 31.55 3.66 -26.83
C GLU A 36 31.14 3.01 -25.50
N THR A 37 30.04 3.44 -24.94
CA THR A 37 29.39 2.79 -23.84
C THR A 37 29.08 1.37 -24.32
N LYS A 38 29.99 0.43 -24.05
CA LYS A 38 29.72 -0.98 -24.20
C LYS A 38 28.60 -1.27 -23.23
N THR A 39 27.36 -1.19 -23.73
CA THR A 39 26.20 -1.68 -23.03
C THR A 39 26.46 -3.19 -22.88
N SER A 40 26.80 -3.61 -21.68
CA SER A 40 27.04 -5.03 -21.44
C SER A 40 25.69 -5.75 -21.57
N ALA A 41 25.69 -7.01 -21.94
CA ALA A 41 24.47 -7.85 -21.93
C ALA A 41 23.77 -7.81 -20.55
N VAL A 42 24.55 -7.56 -19.51
CA VAL A 42 24.05 -7.36 -18.14
C VAL A 42 23.31 -6.05 -18.01
N SER A 43 23.84 -4.93 -18.51
CA SER A 43 23.17 -3.63 -18.48
C SER A 43 21.81 -3.64 -19.20
N GLU A 44 21.70 -4.40 -20.31
CA GLU A 44 20.41 -4.58 -21.00
C GLU A 44 19.43 -5.36 -20.14
N THR A 45 19.90 -6.42 -19.46
CA THR A 45 19.08 -7.21 -18.54
C THR A 45 18.64 -6.38 -17.34
N VAL A 46 19.52 -5.55 -16.77
CA VAL A 46 19.20 -4.62 -15.68
C VAL A 46 18.10 -3.64 -16.12
N SER A 47 18.19 -3.09 -17.33
CA SER A 47 17.15 -2.19 -17.86
C SER A 47 15.80 -2.89 -18.05
N LYS A 48 15.77 -4.16 -18.44
CA LYS A 48 14.53 -4.97 -18.52
C LYS A 48 13.93 -5.21 -17.13
N VAL A 49 14.76 -5.51 -16.15
CA VAL A 49 14.33 -5.67 -14.74
C VAL A 49 13.75 -4.37 -14.21
N GLU A 50 14.40 -3.23 -14.47
CA GLU A 50 13.94 -1.90 -14.09
C GLU A 50 12.54 -1.58 -14.66
N GLY A 51 12.32 -1.89 -15.95
CA GLY A 51 11.00 -1.77 -16.58
C GLY A 51 9.95 -2.63 -15.89
N SER A 52 10.29 -3.90 -15.59
CA SER A 52 9.36 -4.82 -14.91
C SER A 52 9.04 -4.38 -13.48
N VAL A 53 10.01 -3.84 -12.73
CA VAL A 53 9.78 -3.26 -11.39
C VAL A 53 8.83 -2.06 -11.47
N ALA A 54 9.04 -1.18 -12.44
CA ALA A 54 8.20 0.00 -12.64
C ALA A 54 6.74 -0.39 -12.99
N GLU A 55 6.54 -1.37 -13.86
CA GLU A 55 5.22 -1.92 -14.21
C GLU A 55 4.51 -2.52 -12.99
N LEU A 56 5.18 -3.34 -12.19
CA LEU A 56 4.61 -3.95 -10.99
C LEU A 56 4.27 -2.92 -9.92
N LYS A 57 5.08 -1.87 -9.76
CA LYS A 57 4.77 -0.73 -8.88
C LYS A 57 3.54 0.05 -9.35
N GLN A 58 3.41 0.24 -10.65
CA GLN A 58 2.24 0.89 -11.22
C GLN A 58 0.99 0.02 -11.02
N ALA A 59 1.08 -1.28 -11.26
CA ALA A 59 -0.01 -2.23 -11.05
C ALA A 59 -0.46 -2.23 -9.56
N LEU A 60 0.48 -2.23 -8.62
CA LEU A 60 0.16 -2.13 -7.19
C LEU A 60 -0.61 -0.85 -6.86
N ARG A 61 -0.21 0.30 -7.42
CA ARG A 61 -0.94 1.58 -7.23
C ARG A 61 -2.35 1.51 -7.78
N GLN A 62 -2.51 0.97 -8.99
CA GLN A 62 -3.82 0.80 -9.64
C GLN A 62 -4.72 -0.15 -8.84
N ASN A 63 -4.20 -1.27 -8.35
CA ASN A 63 -4.95 -2.22 -7.54
C ASN A 63 -5.40 -1.62 -6.20
N LYS A 64 -4.56 -0.82 -5.54
CA LYS A 64 -4.92 -0.09 -4.32
C LYS A 64 -6.07 0.89 -4.57
N GLU A 65 -6.03 1.62 -5.68
CA GLU A 65 -7.10 2.55 -6.05
C GLU A 65 -8.39 1.81 -6.43
N THR A 66 -8.29 0.73 -7.20
CA THR A 66 -9.44 -0.12 -7.54
C THR A 66 -10.08 -0.70 -6.28
N PHE A 67 -9.28 -1.20 -5.34
CA PHE A 67 -9.79 -1.71 -4.07
C PHE A 67 -10.50 -0.64 -3.24
N LYS A 68 -9.93 0.55 -3.14
CA LYS A 68 -10.54 1.69 -2.46
C LYS A 68 -11.90 2.04 -3.07
N ASN A 69 -11.98 2.09 -4.40
CA ASN A 69 -13.21 2.39 -5.13
C ASN A 69 -14.27 1.30 -4.92
N LEU A 70 -13.90 0.02 -5.01
CA LEU A 70 -14.80 -1.10 -4.76
C LEU A 70 -15.33 -1.09 -3.32
N LYS A 71 -14.48 -0.78 -2.34
CA LYS A 71 -14.88 -0.64 -0.93
C LYS A 71 -15.89 0.49 -0.74
N GLY A 72 -15.68 1.64 -1.39
CA GLY A 72 -16.62 2.77 -1.36
C GLY A 72 -17.96 2.42 -1.99
N GLN A 73 -17.96 1.85 -3.19
CA GLN A 73 -19.19 1.42 -3.89
C GLN A 73 -19.95 0.36 -3.09
N SER A 74 -19.24 -0.60 -2.50
CA SER A 74 -19.87 -1.63 -1.66
C SER A 74 -20.54 -1.03 -0.42
N ALA A 75 -19.93 -0.04 0.22
CA ALA A 75 -20.50 0.66 1.36
C ALA A 75 -21.77 1.46 0.97
N GLU A 76 -21.76 2.10 -0.21
CA GLU A 76 -22.93 2.81 -0.75
C GLU A 76 -24.11 1.85 -1.01
N LYS A 77 -23.84 0.70 -1.67
CA LYS A 77 -24.88 -0.30 -1.93
C LYS A 77 -25.44 -0.89 -0.64
N ALA A 78 -24.59 -1.15 0.36
CA ALA A 78 -25.00 -1.60 1.67
C ALA A 78 -25.88 -0.55 2.39
N ALA A 79 -25.53 0.72 2.36
CA ALA A 79 -26.31 1.79 2.97
C ALA A 79 -27.72 1.84 2.36
N ARG A 80 -27.83 1.79 1.03
CA ARG A 80 -29.11 1.75 0.32
C ARG A 80 -29.96 0.53 0.72
N TYR A 81 -29.34 -0.64 0.79
CA TYR A 81 -30.01 -1.86 1.23
C TYR A 81 -30.60 -1.70 2.64
N TYR A 82 -29.78 -1.27 3.61
CA TYR A 82 -30.20 -1.12 5.01
C TYR A 82 -31.27 -0.04 5.18
N GLU A 83 -31.24 1.04 4.42
CA GLU A 83 -32.27 2.06 4.41
C GLU A 83 -33.63 1.46 4.02
N ILE A 84 -33.69 0.72 2.91
CA ILE A 84 -34.91 0.09 2.43
C ILE A 84 -35.44 -0.92 3.47
N VAL A 85 -34.55 -1.78 3.99
CA VAL A 85 -34.92 -2.79 5.01
C VAL A 85 -35.44 -2.11 6.29
N ALA A 86 -34.84 -1.02 6.72
CA ALA A 86 -35.33 -0.27 7.88
C ALA A 86 -36.75 0.28 7.66
N HIS A 87 -37.04 0.82 6.48
CA HIS A 87 -38.39 1.28 6.13
C HIS A 87 -39.42 0.14 6.12
N ILE A 88 -39.09 -1.00 5.53
CA ILE A 88 -39.97 -2.18 5.55
C ILE A 88 -40.25 -2.61 6.98
N ASN A 89 -39.22 -2.75 7.83
CA ASN A 89 -39.37 -3.13 9.21
C ASN A 89 -40.21 -2.15 10.03
N ALA A 90 -40.03 -0.86 9.85
CA ALA A 90 -40.82 0.17 10.52
C ALA A 90 -42.32 0.07 10.17
N ARG A 91 -42.65 -0.19 8.89
CA ARG A 91 -44.06 -0.37 8.43
C ARG A 91 -44.66 -1.68 8.98
N LEU A 92 -43.87 -2.75 9.01
CA LEU A 92 -44.34 -4.04 9.57
C LEU A 92 -44.59 -3.95 11.07
N GLN A 93 -43.81 -3.16 11.84
CA GLN A 93 -44.01 -2.97 13.27
C GLN A 93 -45.34 -2.25 13.62
N ILE A 94 -45.71 -1.28 12.79
CA ILE A 94 -47.00 -0.56 12.93
C ILE A 94 -48.15 -1.49 12.57
N GLY A 95 -47.90 -2.52 11.77
CA GLY A 95 -48.90 -3.41 11.16
C GLY A 95 -49.32 -2.91 9.78
N THR A 96 -49.55 -3.82 8.87
CA THR A 96 -49.94 -3.52 7.50
C THR A 96 -50.86 -4.62 6.95
N THR A 97 -51.51 -4.36 5.85
CA THR A 97 -52.31 -5.39 5.15
C THR A 97 -51.40 -6.51 4.66
N PRO A 98 -51.83 -7.79 4.78
CA PRO A 98 -51.08 -8.90 4.23
C PRO A 98 -50.85 -8.72 2.72
N GLY A 99 -49.61 -8.92 2.29
CA GLY A 99 -49.20 -8.75 0.89
C GLY A 99 -49.22 -7.32 0.38
N ASN A 100 -49.03 -6.31 1.25
CA ASN A 100 -49.00 -4.90 0.90
C ASN A 100 -48.14 -4.65 -0.36
N PRO A 101 -48.71 -4.07 -1.45
CA PRO A 101 -47.96 -3.87 -2.69
C PRO A 101 -46.78 -2.91 -2.58
N GLU A 102 -46.87 -1.87 -1.74
CA GLU A 102 -45.81 -0.91 -1.48
C GLU A 102 -44.61 -1.63 -0.85
N LEU A 103 -44.85 -2.43 0.21
CA LEU A 103 -43.78 -3.20 0.85
C LEU A 103 -43.20 -4.30 -0.06
N THR A 104 -44.04 -4.88 -0.93
CA THR A 104 -43.56 -5.85 -1.93
C THR A 104 -42.61 -5.19 -2.92
N GLU A 105 -42.87 -3.97 -3.33
CA GLU A 105 -42.01 -3.22 -4.24
C GLU A 105 -40.70 -2.82 -3.54
N MET A 106 -40.76 -2.34 -2.28
CA MET A 106 -39.59 -2.06 -1.48
C MET A 106 -38.72 -3.32 -1.25
N TRP A 107 -39.36 -4.48 -1.04
CA TRP A 107 -38.64 -5.74 -0.93
C TRP A 107 -37.87 -6.11 -2.21
N LYS A 108 -38.47 -5.88 -3.39
CA LYS A 108 -37.78 -6.08 -4.68
C LYS A 108 -36.56 -5.16 -4.79
N GLN A 109 -36.70 -3.89 -4.38
CA GLN A 109 -35.59 -2.94 -4.37
C GLN A 109 -34.50 -3.36 -3.39
N ALA A 110 -34.86 -3.86 -2.20
CA ALA A 110 -33.88 -4.40 -1.25
C ALA A 110 -33.16 -5.62 -1.83
N SER A 111 -33.89 -6.53 -2.48
CA SER A 111 -33.31 -7.71 -3.15
C SER A 111 -32.34 -7.33 -4.26
N ALA A 112 -32.69 -6.31 -5.06
CA ALA A 112 -31.81 -5.79 -6.11
C ALA A 112 -30.53 -5.16 -5.51
N ALA A 113 -30.67 -4.31 -4.47
CA ALA A 113 -29.52 -3.73 -3.79
C ALA A 113 -28.61 -4.79 -3.16
N LEU A 114 -29.19 -5.86 -2.60
CA LEU A 114 -28.42 -6.98 -2.08
C LEU A 114 -27.65 -7.73 -3.18
N THR A 115 -28.25 -7.91 -4.36
CA THR A 115 -27.59 -8.50 -5.52
C THR A 115 -26.40 -7.64 -5.94
N GLU A 116 -26.57 -6.31 -6.04
CA GLU A 116 -25.50 -5.38 -6.35
C GLU A 116 -24.34 -5.44 -5.32
N MET A 117 -24.66 -5.66 -4.04
CA MET A 117 -23.62 -5.93 -3.02
C MET A 117 -22.84 -7.22 -3.32
N GLY A 118 -23.55 -8.30 -3.71
CA GLY A 118 -22.94 -9.56 -4.10
C GLY A 118 -21.99 -9.41 -5.29
N ASP A 119 -22.38 -8.63 -6.30
CA ASP A 119 -21.54 -8.32 -7.46
C ASP A 119 -20.24 -7.63 -7.06
N LYS A 120 -20.29 -6.67 -6.11
CA LYS A 120 -19.08 -6.02 -5.61
C LYS A 120 -18.16 -6.97 -4.85
N VAL A 121 -18.69 -7.93 -4.14
CA VAL A 121 -17.86 -8.99 -3.52
C VAL A 121 -17.16 -9.84 -4.58
N GLN A 122 -17.86 -10.14 -5.69
CA GLN A 122 -17.27 -10.89 -6.78
C GLN A 122 -16.16 -10.11 -7.50
N GLU A 123 -16.36 -8.80 -7.73
CA GLU A 123 -15.30 -7.92 -8.28
C GLU A 123 -14.07 -7.88 -7.37
N MET A 124 -14.25 -7.81 -6.04
CA MET A 124 -13.13 -7.87 -5.09
C MET A 124 -12.40 -9.22 -5.13
N LYS A 125 -13.11 -10.35 -5.35
CA LYS A 125 -12.47 -11.66 -5.53
C LYS A 125 -11.61 -11.72 -6.78
N ILE A 126 -12.10 -11.16 -7.89
CA ILE A 126 -11.35 -11.07 -9.14
C ILE A 126 -10.07 -10.26 -8.91
N LEU A 127 -10.18 -9.09 -8.26
CA LEU A 127 -9.02 -8.27 -7.90
C LEU A 127 -8.04 -9.03 -7.00
N SER A 128 -8.54 -9.81 -6.03
CA SER A 128 -7.69 -10.65 -5.16
C SER A 128 -6.89 -11.68 -5.95
N GLY A 129 -7.52 -12.29 -6.95
CA GLY A 129 -6.83 -13.21 -7.87
C GLY A 129 -5.71 -12.55 -8.66
N GLU A 130 -5.94 -11.33 -9.16
CA GLU A 130 -4.93 -10.55 -9.89
C GLU A 130 -3.77 -10.12 -8.98
N VAL A 131 -4.06 -9.65 -7.77
CA VAL A 131 -3.06 -9.31 -6.76
C VAL A 131 -2.17 -10.51 -6.42
N ASN A 132 -2.73 -11.71 -6.24
CA ASN A 132 -1.97 -12.92 -5.97
C ASN A 132 -1.08 -13.33 -7.15
N LYS A 133 -1.58 -13.22 -8.38
CA LYS A 133 -0.80 -13.46 -9.61
C LYS A 133 0.40 -12.52 -9.69
N GLN A 134 0.19 -11.23 -9.41
CA GLN A 134 1.28 -10.25 -9.39
C GLN A 134 2.29 -10.52 -8.28
N SER A 135 1.87 -11.01 -7.10
CA SER A 135 2.79 -11.45 -6.05
C SER A 135 3.72 -12.57 -6.54
N ALA A 136 3.20 -13.50 -7.30
CA ALA A 136 4.02 -14.56 -7.92
C ALA A 136 5.00 -13.99 -8.97
N GLN A 137 4.60 -13.00 -9.76
CA GLN A 137 5.47 -12.31 -10.72
C GLN A 137 6.60 -11.55 -10.02
N ILE A 138 6.32 -10.87 -8.91
CA ILE A 138 7.33 -10.17 -8.09
C ILE A 138 8.36 -11.17 -7.54
N ASN A 139 7.92 -12.33 -7.02
CA ASN A 139 8.85 -13.37 -6.56
C ASN A 139 9.72 -13.93 -7.69
N ALA A 140 9.15 -14.13 -8.88
CA ALA A 140 9.93 -14.55 -10.05
C ALA A 140 10.96 -13.49 -10.47
N LEU A 141 10.60 -12.22 -10.37
CA LEU A 141 11.50 -11.10 -10.67
C LEU A 141 12.65 -11.02 -9.67
N LEU A 142 12.42 -11.21 -8.37
CA LEU A 142 13.49 -11.34 -7.36
C LEU A 142 14.45 -12.47 -7.68
N GLY A 143 13.92 -13.63 -8.12
CA GLY A 143 14.74 -14.73 -8.59
C GLY A 143 15.59 -14.39 -9.83
N ASN A 144 15.07 -13.56 -10.73
CA ASN A 144 15.82 -13.10 -11.90
C ASN A 144 16.89 -12.06 -11.52
N ILE A 145 16.61 -11.15 -10.60
CA ILE A 145 17.59 -10.22 -10.05
C ILE A 145 18.76 -10.98 -9.44
N ALA A 146 18.49 -11.98 -8.58
CA ALA A 146 19.52 -12.80 -7.95
C ALA A 146 20.38 -13.55 -8.98
N LYS A 147 19.77 -14.07 -10.06
CA LYS A 147 20.52 -14.70 -11.15
C LYS A 147 21.39 -13.72 -11.91
N THR A 148 20.91 -12.49 -12.14
CA THR A 148 21.65 -11.44 -12.85
C THR A 148 22.87 -10.98 -12.05
N PHE A 149 22.78 -10.95 -10.72
CA PHE A 149 23.94 -10.71 -9.85
C PHE A 149 25.09 -11.72 -10.06
N ALA A 150 24.77 -12.96 -10.38
CA ALA A 150 25.74 -14.03 -10.56
C ALA A 150 26.40 -14.05 -11.95
N VAL A 151 26.00 -13.17 -12.87
CA VAL A 151 26.53 -13.17 -14.25
C VAL A 151 27.92 -12.53 -14.26
N PRO A 152 28.97 -13.24 -14.77
CA PRO A 152 30.31 -12.67 -14.87
C PRO A 152 30.36 -11.50 -15.86
N GLY A 153 31.12 -10.46 -15.54
CA GLY A 153 31.35 -9.31 -16.42
C GLY A 153 30.35 -8.16 -16.25
N ALA A 154 29.55 -8.16 -15.18
CA ALA A 154 28.77 -7.01 -14.76
C ALA A 154 29.69 -5.87 -14.30
N LEU A 155 29.32 -4.64 -14.62
CA LEU A 155 29.99 -3.45 -14.10
C LEU A 155 29.57 -3.21 -12.63
N GLU A 156 30.40 -2.54 -11.84
CA GLU A 156 30.05 -2.16 -10.46
C GLU A 156 28.75 -1.36 -10.42
N SER A 157 28.57 -0.46 -11.37
CA SER A 157 27.32 0.31 -11.51
C SER A 157 26.10 -0.56 -11.77
N ASP A 158 26.24 -1.70 -12.46
CA ASP A 158 25.14 -2.64 -12.67
C ASP A 158 24.79 -3.38 -11.37
N HIS A 159 25.79 -3.72 -10.56
CA HIS A 159 25.59 -4.32 -9.25
C HIS A 159 24.89 -3.35 -8.26
N GLU A 160 25.27 -2.09 -8.24
CA GLU A 160 24.59 -1.07 -7.42
C GLU A 160 23.11 -0.92 -7.84
N ARG A 161 22.86 -0.81 -9.16
CA ARG A 161 21.49 -0.73 -9.70
C ARG A 161 20.65 -1.97 -9.37
N LEU A 162 21.22 -3.16 -9.51
CA LEU A 162 20.53 -4.42 -9.16
C LEU A 162 20.16 -4.47 -7.68
N LYS A 163 21.03 -3.98 -6.79
CA LYS A 163 20.76 -3.92 -5.36
C LYS A 163 19.60 -2.97 -5.05
N ASP A 164 19.58 -1.80 -5.68
CA ASP A 164 18.48 -0.84 -5.53
C ASP A 164 17.16 -1.43 -6.07
N LEU A 165 17.21 -2.15 -7.21
CA LEU A 165 16.05 -2.83 -7.79
C LEU A 165 15.56 -4.00 -6.92
N GLU A 166 16.47 -4.75 -6.27
CA GLU A 166 16.10 -5.78 -5.30
C GLU A 166 15.36 -5.18 -4.11
N ASP A 167 15.88 -4.11 -3.52
CA ASP A 167 15.23 -3.43 -2.39
C ASP A 167 13.86 -2.85 -2.81
N GLU A 168 13.75 -2.26 -3.99
CA GLU A 168 12.50 -1.73 -4.53
C GLU A 168 11.47 -2.83 -4.83
N THR A 169 11.92 -3.97 -5.35
CA THR A 169 11.08 -5.13 -5.63
C THR A 169 10.56 -5.77 -4.34
N ASN A 170 11.41 -5.87 -3.31
CA ASN A 170 11.01 -6.34 -1.98
C ASN A 170 9.96 -5.43 -1.34
N LEU A 171 10.11 -4.11 -1.44
CA LEU A 171 9.12 -3.15 -0.95
C LEU A 171 7.78 -3.27 -1.71
N THR A 172 7.85 -3.53 -3.01
CA THR A 172 6.66 -3.77 -3.84
C THR A 172 5.95 -5.06 -3.41
N LEU A 173 6.70 -6.12 -3.14
CA LEU A 173 6.17 -7.40 -2.63
C LEU A 173 5.46 -7.21 -1.28
N ILE A 174 6.06 -6.46 -0.36
CA ILE A 174 5.45 -6.14 0.94
C ILE A 174 4.11 -5.42 0.75
N GLY A 175 4.10 -4.39 -0.10
CA GLY A 175 2.88 -3.65 -0.43
C GLY A 175 1.80 -4.53 -1.07
N GLN A 176 2.21 -5.48 -1.92
CA GLN A 176 1.31 -6.43 -2.58
C GLN A 176 0.71 -7.45 -1.59
N ASN A 177 1.54 -8.03 -0.71
CA ASN A 177 1.10 -8.97 0.30
C ASN A 177 0.12 -8.33 1.30
N ARG A 178 0.38 -7.08 1.68
CA ARG A 178 -0.54 -6.31 2.52
C ARG A 178 -1.89 -6.11 1.82
N LEU A 179 -1.87 -5.68 0.56
CA LEU A 179 -3.10 -5.52 -0.22
C LEU A 179 -3.87 -6.84 -0.36
N ALA A 180 -3.17 -7.96 -0.59
CA ALA A 180 -3.77 -9.29 -0.67
C ALA A 180 -4.47 -9.68 0.64
N SER A 181 -3.83 -9.43 1.79
CA SER A 181 -4.40 -9.70 3.11
C SER A 181 -5.63 -8.84 3.39
N GLU A 182 -5.57 -7.53 3.08
CA GLU A 182 -6.71 -6.62 3.25
C GLU A 182 -7.90 -7.02 2.35
N LEU A 183 -7.62 -7.39 1.09
CA LEU A 183 -8.64 -7.87 0.15
C LEU A 183 -9.31 -9.15 0.65
N THR A 184 -8.53 -10.14 1.08
CA THR A 184 -9.06 -11.41 1.61
C THR A 184 -9.97 -11.15 2.82
N ALA A 185 -9.48 -10.39 3.79
CA ALA A 185 -10.27 -10.06 4.97
C ALA A 185 -11.54 -9.28 4.63
N GLN A 186 -11.51 -8.39 3.65
CA GLN A 186 -12.68 -7.63 3.21
C GLN A 186 -13.70 -8.52 2.48
N VAL A 187 -13.23 -9.40 1.58
CA VAL A 187 -14.08 -10.37 0.88
C VAL A 187 -14.79 -11.28 1.87
N ASP A 188 -14.07 -11.82 2.87
CA ASP A 188 -14.64 -12.71 3.86
C ASP A 188 -15.72 -12.03 4.70
N ARG A 189 -15.45 -10.81 5.19
CA ARG A 189 -16.43 -10.02 5.94
C ARG A 189 -17.68 -9.75 5.11
N GLN A 190 -17.52 -9.34 3.86
CA GLN A 190 -18.65 -9.01 3.01
C GLN A 190 -19.42 -10.25 2.56
N MET A 191 -18.76 -11.36 2.31
CA MET A 191 -19.40 -12.63 2.02
C MET A 191 -20.28 -13.10 3.17
N GLN A 192 -19.78 -12.97 4.41
CA GLN A 192 -20.54 -13.31 5.60
C GLN A 192 -21.76 -12.39 5.78
N ALA A 193 -21.57 -11.08 5.60
CA ALA A 193 -22.68 -10.13 5.62
C ALA A 193 -23.72 -10.46 4.55
N PHE A 194 -23.31 -10.69 3.31
CA PHE A 194 -24.20 -11.06 2.21
C PHE A 194 -25.04 -12.31 2.52
N LYS A 195 -24.43 -13.35 3.11
CA LYS A 195 -25.16 -14.56 3.52
C LYS A 195 -26.21 -14.25 4.57
N ASN A 196 -25.89 -13.47 5.60
CA ASN A 196 -26.81 -13.12 6.67
C ASN A 196 -27.97 -12.28 6.12
N GLU A 197 -27.68 -11.29 5.28
CA GLU A 197 -28.70 -10.42 4.70
C GLU A 197 -29.59 -11.15 3.69
N SER A 198 -29.06 -12.14 2.97
CA SER A 198 -29.86 -12.99 2.08
C SER A 198 -30.94 -13.77 2.87
N ALA A 199 -30.58 -14.28 4.06
CA ALA A 199 -31.55 -14.94 4.92
C ALA A 199 -32.59 -13.95 5.46
N GLN A 200 -32.16 -12.72 5.80
CA GLN A 200 -33.06 -11.67 6.29
C GLN A 200 -34.05 -11.21 5.22
N VAL A 201 -33.62 -11.01 3.97
CA VAL A 201 -34.52 -10.67 2.85
C VAL A 201 -35.56 -11.76 2.62
N ALA A 202 -35.18 -13.03 2.72
CA ALA A 202 -36.12 -14.13 2.64
C ALA A 202 -37.18 -14.10 3.76
N ALA A 203 -36.75 -13.81 4.99
CA ALA A 203 -37.66 -13.67 6.16
C ALA A 203 -38.61 -12.47 5.97
N LEU A 204 -38.10 -11.34 5.44
CA LEU A 204 -38.93 -10.16 5.13
C LEU A 204 -40.04 -10.47 4.13
N ALA A 205 -39.79 -11.29 3.11
CA ALA A 205 -40.82 -11.69 2.15
C ALA A 205 -41.99 -12.40 2.86
N VAL A 206 -41.71 -13.25 3.83
CA VAL A 206 -42.73 -13.94 4.64
C VAL A 206 -43.46 -12.95 5.56
N ALA A 207 -42.74 -12.04 6.20
CA ALA A 207 -43.31 -11.00 7.06
C ALA A 207 -44.28 -10.08 6.30
N ILE A 208 -43.91 -9.63 5.11
CA ILE A 208 -44.77 -8.81 4.22
C ILE A 208 -46.01 -9.59 3.81
N ARG A 209 -45.89 -10.85 3.46
CA ARG A 209 -47.02 -11.71 3.11
C ARG A 209 -48.04 -11.85 4.23
N ASN A 210 -47.57 -11.89 5.45
CA ASN A 210 -48.38 -12.03 6.65
C ASN A 210 -48.87 -10.69 7.23
N GLY A 211 -48.34 -9.55 6.76
CA GLY A 211 -48.60 -8.20 7.28
C GLY A 211 -48.12 -7.94 8.72
N LYS A 212 -47.22 -8.79 9.24
CA LYS A 212 -46.73 -8.76 10.62
C LYS A 212 -45.23 -9.08 10.65
N PRO A 213 -44.47 -8.58 11.64
CA PRO A 213 -43.08 -8.96 11.80
C PRO A 213 -42.93 -10.48 11.91
N TYR A 214 -41.91 -11.03 11.30
CA TYR A 214 -41.59 -12.46 11.42
C TYR A 214 -40.99 -12.72 12.78
N GLY A 215 -41.69 -13.48 13.64
CA GLY A 215 -41.23 -13.83 14.99
C GLY A 215 -41.21 -12.63 15.93
N ALA A 216 -42.30 -12.37 16.66
CA ALA A 216 -42.38 -11.30 17.64
C ALA A 216 -41.29 -11.34 18.72
N GLU A 217 -40.58 -12.44 18.86
CA GLU A 217 -39.47 -12.62 19.80
C GLU A 217 -38.09 -12.28 19.17
N ALA A 218 -37.96 -12.31 17.84
CA ALA A 218 -36.70 -11.94 17.16
C ALA A 218 -36.56 -10.43 16.86
N ALA A 219 -37.65 -9.66 16.95
CA ALA A 219 -37.70 -8.24 16.61
C ALA A 219 -37.27 -7.30 17.76
N ALA A 220 -36.85 -7.83 18.91
CA ALA A 220 -36.50 -7.03 20.09
C ALA A 220 -35.02 -6.61 20.16
N ALA A 221 -34.23 -6.85 19.13
CA ALA A 221 -32.89 -6.24 19.07
C ALA A 221 -32.91 -5.09 18.04
N PRO A 222 -32.93 -3.81 18.47
CA PRO A 222 -32.61 -2.74 17.58
C PRO A 222 -31.19 -2.95 17.09
N VAL A 223 -31.02 -3.26 15.79
CA VAL A 223 -29.70 -3.25 15.15
C VAL A 223 -29.30 -1.79 15.15
N SER A 224 -28.64 -1.36 16.21
CA SER A 224 -28.02 -0.05 16.26
C SER A 224 -26.99 0.00 15.13
N LEU A 225 -27.27 0.83 14.13
CA LEU A 225 -26.36 1.18 13.03
C LEU A 225 -24.99 1.73 13.49
N THR A 226 -24.77 1.79 14.80
CA THR A 226 -23.56 2.31 15.46
C THR A 226 -22.51 1.25 15.73
N ARG A 227 -22.69 -0.02 15.33
CA ARG A 227 -21.75 -1.10 15.65
C ARG A 227 -21.31 -1.96 14.48
N LEU A 228 -20.92 -1.33 13.36
CA LEU A 228 -19.90 -1.92 12.50
C LEU A 228 -18.48 -1.49 12.95
N ASN A 229 -18.37 -0.91 14.12
CA ASN A 229 -17.14 -0.84 14.86
C ASN A 229 -17.11 -2.06 15.80
N VAL A 230 -16.89 -3.25 15.24
CA VAL A 230 -16.46 -4.39 16.03
C VAL A 230 -15.05 -4.04 16.50
N LYS A 231 -15.02 -3.31 17.60
CA LYS A 231 -13.87 -3.23 18.45
C LYS A 231 -13.74 -4.65 19.01
N GLU A 232 -12.90 -5.46 18.37
CA GLU A 232 -12.36 -6.64 19.04
C GLU A 232 -11.96 -6.21 20.45
N PRO A 233 -12.18 -7.03 21.49
CA PRO A 233 -11.73 -6.69 22.83
C PRO A 233 -10.23 -6.46 22.70
N VAL A 234 -9.83 -5.19 22.77
CA VAL A 234 -8.42 -4.80 22.77
C VAL A 234 -7.89 -5.43 24.05
N SER A 235 -7.18 -6.56 23.93
CA SER A 235 -6.31 -7.04 24.99
C SER A 235 -5.56 -5.81 25.49
N ALA A 236 -5.61 -5.55 26.79
CA ALA A 236 -5.09 -4.33 27.38
C ALA A 236 -3.66 -4.11 26.89
N VAL A 237 -3.49 -3.17 25.95
CA VAL A 237 -2.19 -2.87 25.38
C VAL A 237 -1.31 -2.30 26.48
N PRO A 238 -0.15 -2.89 26.77
CA PRO A 238 0.69 -2.48 27.89
C PRO A 238 1.19 -1.05 27.70
N THR A 239 1.30 -0.30 28.78
CA THR A 239 1.84 1.05 28.78
C THR A 239 3.36 0.99 28.74
N ALA A 240 3.98 1.56 27.70
CA ALA A 240 5.43 1.60 27.57
C ALA A 240 6.07 2.69 28.43
N LYS A 241 7.16 2.34 29.12
CA LYS A 241 8.06 3.32 29.78
C LYS A 241 9.18 3.67 28.79
N ILE A 242 9.04 4.81 28.08
CA ILE A 242 10.01 5.26 27.07
C ILE A 242 11.05 6.24 27.60
N ALA A 243 10.95 6.64 28.87
CA ALA A 243 11.88 7.60 29.48
C ALA A 243 13.34 7.14 29.35
N GLY A 244 14.17 7.92 28.64
CA GLY A 244 15.58 7.63 28.44
C GLY A 244 15.94 6.65 27.31
N ARG A 245 14.96 6.03 26.64
CA ARG A 245 15.20 5.14 25.49
C ARG A 245 15.20 5.95 24.18
N ARG A 246 16.15 5.65 23.29
CA ARG A 246 16.19 6.25 21.96
C ARG A 246 15.46 5.35 20.97
N PRO A 247 14.44 5.85 20.27
CA PRO A 247 13.77 5.08 19.23
C PRO A 247 14.72 4.86 18.04
N LEU A 248 14.64 3.69 17.43
CA LEU A 248 15.29 3.38 16.16
C LEU A 248 14.70 4.26 15.04
N MET A 249 13.40 4.47 15.10
CA MET A 249 12.65 5.28 14.14
C MET A 249 11.41 5.88 14.80
N THR A 250 11.03 7.10 14.39
CA THR A 250 9.76 7.74 14.76
C THR A 250 8.97 8.06 13.50
N ILE A 251 7.76 7.53 13.41
CA ILE A 251 6.82 7.77 12.31
C ILE A 251 5.74 8.72 12.84
N ARG A 252 5.57 9.87 12.20
CA ARG A 252 4.53 10.85 12.52
C ARG A 252 3.44 10.78 11.46
N PHE A 253 2.21 10.63 11.91
CA PHE A 253 1.05 10.57 11.04
C PHE A 253 0.33 11.93 11.02
N ASP A 254 1.05 12.95 10.54
CA ASP A 254 0.54 14.32 10.37
C ASP A 254 -0.23 14.53 9.05
N ARG A 255 -0.20 13.53 8.16
CA ARG A 255 -0.85 13.52 6.84
C ARG A 255 -1.53 12.20 6.57
N ALA A 256 -2.52 12.21 5.68
CA ALA A 256 -3.29 11.01 5.32
C ALA A 256 -2.46 9.88 4.69
N ASN A 257 -1.36 10.21 3.98
CA ASN A 257 -0.47 9.24 3.33
C ASN A 257 0.99 9.53 3.70
N VAL A 258 1.44 8.95 4.81
CA VAL A 258 2.85 8.98 5.20
C VAL A 258 3.58 7.79 4.57
N ALA A 259 4.57 8.05 3.74
CA ALA A 259 5.43 7.03 3.15
C ALA A 259 6.50 6.59 4.18
N TYR A 260 6.15 5.67 5.07
CA TYR A 260 7.05 5.16 6.12
C TYR A 260 7.65 3.79 5.79
N GLU A 261 7.12 3.06 4.83
CA GLU A 261 7.48 1.66 4.55
C GLU A 261 8.95 1.51 4.17
N GLN A 262 9.45 2.37 3.28
CA GLN A 262 10.84 2.30 2.81
C GLN A 262 11.86 2.66 3.93
N PRO A 263 11.69 3.78 4.67
CA PRO A 263 12.56 4.05 5.82
C PRO A 263 12.49 2.97 6.90
N LEU A 264 11.29 2.41 7.15
CA LEU A 264 11.07 1.33 8.11
C LEU A 264 11.85 0.07 7.72
N TYR A 265 11.73 -0.35 6.46
CA TYR A 265 12.47 -1.50 5.91
C TYR A 265 13.98 -1.34 6.09
N ARG A 266 14.53 -0.18 5.71
CA ARG A 266 15.98 0.10 5.85
C ARG A 266 16.43 0.07 7.31
N ALA A 267 15.64 0.66 8.22
CA ALA A 267 15.96 0.69 9.63
C ALA A 267 15.94 -0.70 10.25
N VAL A 268 14.94 -1.52 9.93
CA VAL A 268 14.79 -2.89 10.43
C VAL A 268 15.87 -3.79 9.84
N LYS A 269 16.13 -3.73 8.53
CA LYS A 269 17.21 -4.48 7.87
C LYS A 269 18.56 -4.18 8.51
N ALA A 270 18.90 -2.91 8.68
CA ALA A 270 20.16 -2.49 9.33
C ALA A 270 20.26 -2.94 10.80
N ALA A 271 19.14 -3.06 11.51
CA ALA A 271 19.11 -3.57 12.87
C ALA A 271 19.32 -5.09 12.90
N LEU A 272 18.67 -5.84 12.01
CA LEU A 272 18.80 -7.30 11.89
C LEU A 272 20.16 -7.73 11.37
N ASP A 273 20.77 -6.98 10.45
CA ASP A 273 22.14 -7.22 9.99
C ASP A 273 23.15 -7.16 11.14
N LYS A 274 22.91 -6.28 12.11
CA LYS A 274 23.77 -6.14 13.31
C LYS A 274 23.42 -7.14 14.40
N ARG A 275 22.16 -7.48 14.55
CA ARG A 275 21.61 -8.35 15.60
C ARG A 275 20.45 -9.18 15.07
N PRO A 276 20.68 -10.37 14.49
CA PRO A 276 19.66 -11.18 13.83
C PRO A 276 18.49 -11.61 14.73
N ASN A 277 18.71 -11.69 16.06
CA ASN A 277 17.73 -12.15 17.04
C ASN A 277 17.11 -11.01 17.87
N THR A 278 17.12 -9.77 17.39
CA THR A 278 16.56 -8.62 18.11
C THR A 278 15.03 -8.62 18.00
N ASP A 279 14.36 -8.40 19.14
CA ASP A 279 12.93 -8.12 19.20
C ASP A 279 12.67 -6.62 19.02
N PHE A 280 11.47 -6.30 18.58
CA PHE A 280 11.06 -4.92 18.31
C PHE A 280 9.87 -4.54 19.20
N GLU A 281 9.85 -3.31 19.65
CA GLU A 281 8.72 -2.74 20.37
C GLU A 281 8.20 -1.52 19.62
N LEU A 282 6.93 -1.58 19.18
CA LEU A 282 6.19 -0.48 18.59
C LEU A 282 5.43 0.26 19.68
N VAL A 283 5.75 1.51 19.90
CA VAL A 283 5.07 2.32 20.89
C VAL A 283 4.17 3.32 20.20
N ALA A 284 2.86 3.16 20.36
CA ALA A 284 1.86 4.14 19.97
C ALA A 284 1.91 5.34 20.91
N VAL A 285 2.25 6.51 20.40
CA VAL A 285 2.34 7.75 21.18
C VAL A 285 1.15 8.63 20.85
N SER A 286 0.32 8.93 21.85
CA SER A 286 -0.81 9.84 21.74
C SER A 286 -0.55 11.16 22.45
N SER A 287 -1.36 12.18 22.15
CA SER A 287 -1.31 13.47 22.87
C SER A 287 -1.72 13.29 24.34
N ALA A 288 -1.31 14.21 25.22
CA ALA A 288 -1.62 14.15 26.66
C ALA A 288 -3.12 14.14 26.96
N LYS A 289 -3.96 14.63 26.03
CA LYS A 289 -5.43 14.64 26.15
C LYS A 289 -6.09 13.34 25.69
N ALA A 290 -5.32 12.33 25.28
CA ALA A 290 -5.79 11.02 24.78
C ALA A 290 -6.78 11.09 23.59
N GLU A 291 -6.98 12.26 22.99
CA GLU A 291 -7.90 12.46 21.86
C GLU A 291 -7.55 11.60 20.65
N ASN A 292 -6.25 11.25 20.48
CA ASN A 292 -5.73 10.47 19.36
C ASN A 292 -5.21 9.08 19.78
N GLU A 293 -5.63 8.55 20.94
CA GLU A 293 -5.12 7.26 21.43
C GLU A 293 -5.53 6.09 20.52
N SER A 294 -6.80 6.04 20.14
CA SER A 294 -7.31 5.00 19.24
C SER A 294 -6.67 5.07 17.86
N GLU A 295 -6.45 6.29 17.34
CA GLU A 295 -5.77 6.50 16.07
C GLU A 295 -4.29 6.07 16.15
N ALA A 296 -3.57 6.45 17.21
CA ALA A 296 -2.18 6.05 17.41
C ALA A 296 -2.02 4.53 17.51
N LEU A 297 -2.95 3.83 18.18
CA LEU A 297 -2.98 2.37 18.26
C LEU A 297 -3.27 1.72 16.90
N GLU A 298 -4.24 2.25 16.15
CA GLU A 298 -4.55 1.77 14.80
C GLU A 298 -3.34 1.91 13.86
N LYS A 299 -2.64 3.05 13.93
CA LYS A 299 -1.41 3.27 13.17
C LYS A 299 -0.28 2.33 13.61
N ALA A 300 -0.15 2.06 14.92
CA ALA A 300 0.85 1.11 15.41
C ALA A 300 0.57 -0.32 14.93
N GLN A 301 -0.70 -0.74 14.88
CA GLN A 301 -1.09 -2.02 14.30
C GLN A 301 -0.77 -2.07 12.80
N THR A 302 -1.07 -1.00 12.06
CA THR A 302 -0.72 -0.88 10.64
C THR A 302 0.79 -1.03 10.39
N VAL A 303 1.61 -0.42 11.27
CA VAL A 303 3.08 -0.55 11.20
C VAL A 303 3.53 -1.98 11.57
N ARG A 304 2.88 -2.63 12.55
CA ARG A 304 3.14 -4.03 12.90
C ARG A 304 2.86 -4.96 11.72
N ASP A 305 1.71 -4.78 11.06
CA ASP A 305 1.34 -5.57 9.88
C ASP A 305 2.36 -5.39 8.75
N SER A 306 2.90 -4.17 8.58
CA SER A 306 4.00 -3.92 7.64
C SER A 306 5.28 -4.66 8.03
N LEU A 307 5.63 -4.73 9.32
CA LEU A 307 6.79 -5.48 9.81
C LEU A 307 6.62 -6.99 9.61
N THR A 308 5.43 -7.52 9.85
CA THR A 308 5.10 -8.94 9.60
C THR A 308 5.17 -9.24 8.11
N ALA A 309 4.67 -8.35 7.25
CA ALA A 309 4.82 -8.48 5.79
C ALA A 309 6.28 -8.43 5.31
N MET A 310 7.16 -7.78 6.08
CA MET A 310 8.63 -7.77 5.85
C MET A 310 9.31 -9.06 6.32
N GLY A 311 8.56 -10.03 6.86
CA GLY A 311 9.10 -11.32 7.30
C GLY A 311 9.48 -11.38 8.78
N LEU A 312 9.15 -10.37 9.59
CA LEU A 312 9.30 -10.48 11.05
C LEU A 312 8.14 -11.31 11.63
N PRO A 313 8.41 -12.35 12.43
CA PRO A 313 7.37 -13.06 13.15
C PRO A 313 6.62 -12.14 14.14
N ASP A 314 5.31 -12.26 14.21
CA ASP A 314 4.45 -11.46 15.12
C ASP A 314 4.91 -11.50 16.57
N GLU A 315 5.46 -12.64 17.00
CA GLU A 315 5.98 -12.88 18.35
C GLU A 315 7.17 -11.96 18.71
N ARG A 316 7.87 -11.45 17.69
CA ARG A 316 9.03 -10.56 17.86
C ARG A 316 8.67 -9.08 17.83
N VAL A 317 7.39 -8.74 17.63
CA VAL A 317 6.90 -7.37 17.57
C VAL A 317 5.85 -7.14 18.65
N VAL A 318 6.22 -6.40 19.69
CA VAL A 318 5.31 -6.05 20.77
C VAL A 318 4.75 -4.66 20.54
N VAL A 319 3.42 -4.50 20.62
CA VAL A 319 2.77 -3.19 20.56
C VAL A 319 2.49 -2.70 21.97
N SER A 320 2.92 -1.49 22.27
CA SER A 320 2.73 -0.80 23.55
C SER A 320 2.16 0.60 23.29
N LYS A 321 1.61 1.25 24.33
CA LYS A 321 1.09 2.61 24.23
C LYS A 321 1.74 3.54 25.25
N THR A 322 1.82 4.82 24.94
CA THR A 322 2.24 5.87 25.88
C THR A 322 1.60 7.20 25.49
N THR A 323 1.58 8.13 26.45
CA THR A 323 1.14 9.51 26.21
C THR A 323 2.31 10.45 26.27
N SER A 324 2.33 11.47 25.43
CA SER A 324 3.39 12.50 25.42
C SER A 324 2.78 13.90 25.34
N ALA A 325 3.24 14.79 26.20
CA ALA A 325 2.82 16.19 26.18
C ALA A 325 3.34 16.96 24.93
N VAL A 326 4.32 16.38 24.24
CA VAL A 326 4.97 17.02 23.06
C VAL A 326 4.34 16.53 21.75
N ALA A 327 3.67 15.38 21.76
CA ALA A 327 3.06 14.82 20.57
C ALA A 327 1.81 15.63 20.17
N LYS A 328 1.85 16.22 18.97
CA LYS A 328 0.73 17.00 18.38
C LYS A 328 -0.15 16.15 17.46
N SER A 329 0.34 15.02 16.99
CA SER A 329 -0.33 14.07 16.11
C SER A 329 -0.09 12.65 16.61
N ALA A 330 -0.79 11.67 16.06
CA ALA A 330 -0.49 10.26 16.32
C ALA A 330 0.93 9.94 15.83
N GLU A 331 1.77 9.41 16.72
CA GLU A 331 3.14 8.98 16.40
C GLU A 331 3.31 7.51 16.75
N VAL A 332 4.11 6.81 15.96
CA VAL A 332 4.56 5.44 16.25
C VAL A 332 6.07 5.42 16.33
N GLN A 333 6.58 4.98 17.46
CA GLN A 333 8.02 4.88 17.71
C GLN A 333 8.45 3.42 17.75
N LEU A 334 9.48 3.08 16.99
CA LEU A 334 10.07 1.75 16.94
C LEU A 334 11.30 1.70 17.82
N PHE A 335 11.34 0.74 18.75
CA PHE A 335 12.48 0.48 19.63
C PHE A 335 13.03 -0.93 19.42
N LEU A 336 14.33 -1.09 19.69
CA LEU A 336 14.95 -2.40 19.87
C LEU A 336 14.74 -2.86 21.31
N LYS A 337 14.37 -4.14 21.47
CA LYS A 337 14.17 -4.75 22.78
C LYS A 337 15.30 -5.73 23.13
#